data_a62e7f3be27176b53fc09c9892f5426d
#
_entry.id   a62e7f3be27176b53fc09c9892f5426d
#
_cell.length_a   1.000
_cell.length_b   1.000
_cell.length_c   1.000
_cell.angle_alpha   90.00
_cell.angle_beta   90.00
_cell.angle_gamma   90.00
#
_symmetry.space_group_name_H-M   'P 1'
#
loop_
_entity.id
_entity.type
_entity.pdbx_description
1 polymer ?
#
loop_
_entity_poly.entity_id
_entity_poly.type
_entity_poly.pdbx_seq_one_letter_code
_entity_poly.pdbx_strand_id
1 'polypeptide(L)'
;MEQLRQKYVDRDVEFVSMYVREPHPHERGFRSYGQHETYEHKLAYARELVDLKGLKIPVVVDGIDQKHHVELGNLPNMGYVVDKEGIVRYAKNWLLADEIDELLARLVTEDDPTRPVSATIATHHIDSSI
;
A
#
# COMPACT_ATOMS: atom_id res chain seq x y z
N MET A 1 -8.65 -3.00 -0.92
CA MET A 1 -7.58 -3.23 -1.91
C MET A 1 -7.49 -4.68 -2.38
N GLU A 2 -7.65 -5.67 -1.50
CA GLU A 2 -7.62 -7.09 -1.91
C GLU A 2 -8.67 -7.45 -2.98
N GLN A 3 -9.86 -6.89 -2.90
CA GLN A 3 -10.90 -7.08 -3.92
C GLN A 3 -10.47 -6.51 -5.27
N LEU A 4 -9.82 -5.34 -5.29
CA LEU A 4 -9.26 -4.78 -6.51
C LEU A 4 -8.15 -5.65 -7.08
N ARG A 5 -7.25 -6.13 -6.23
CA ARG A 5 -6.19 -7.05 -6.67
C ARG A 5 -6.80 -8.28 -7.36
N GLN A 6 -7.82 -8.89 -6.77
CA GLN A 6 -8.51 -10.05 -7.37
C GLN A 6 -9.17 -9.70 -8.70
N LYS A 7 -9.80 -8.53 -8.79
CA LYS A 7 -10.44 -8.06 -10.03
C LYS A 7 -9.46 -7.94 -11.20
N TYR A 8 -8.22 -7.52 -10.92
CA TYR A 8 -7.20 -7.26 -11.94
C TYR A 8 -6.11 -8.33 -12.01
N VAL A 9 -6.30 -9.49 -11.37
CA VAL A 9 -5.28 -10.55 -11.29
C VAL A 9 -4.79 -11.04 -12.67
N ASP A 10 -5.67 -11.01 -13.68
CA ASP A 10 -5.36 -11.46 -15.04
C ASP A 10 -5.05 -10.30 -16.01
N ARG A 11 -4.74 -9.11 -15.50
CA ARG A 11 -4.65 -7.89 -16.31
C ARG A 11 -3.31 -7.16 -16.22
N ASP A 12 -2.22 -7.82 -15.89
CA ASP A 12 -0.89 -7.20 -15.78
C ASP A 12 -0.87 -5.95 -14.87
N VAL A 13 -1.57 -6.02 -13.73
CA VAL A 13 -1.54 -4.99 -12.69
C VAL A 13 -0.87 -5.54 -11.45
N GLU A 14 0.21 -4.89 -11.04
CA GLU A 14 0.91 -5.23 -9.81
C GLU A 14 0.41 -4.37 -8.66
N PHE A 15 0.14 -4.99 -7.52
CA PHE A 15 -0.24 -4.30 -6.28
C PHE A 15 0.86 -4.49 -5.26
N VAL A 16 1.29 -3.39 -4.65
CA VAL A 16 2.29 -3.43 -3.58
C VAL A 16 1.81 -2.53 -2.45
N SER A 17 1.92 -3.02 -1.22
CA SER A 17 1.67 -2.23 -0.01
C SER A 17 3.00 -1.91 0.66
N MET A 18 3.14 -0.71 1.15
CA MET A 18 4.32 -0.31 1.93
C MET A 18 3.94 -0.15 3.40
N TYR A 19 4.60 -0.91 4.26
CA TYR A 19 4.48 -0.73 5.70
C TYR A 19 5.43 0.39 6.15
N VAL A 20 4.83 1.41 6.71
CA VAL A 20 5.51 2.63 7.14
C VAL A 20 5.54 2.72 8.66
N ARG A 21 5.69 3.90 9.22
CA ARG A 21 5.65 4.06 10.68
C ARG A 21 4.24 3.84 11.23
N GLU A 22 4.16 3.49 12.50
CA GLU A 22 2.88 3.38 13.20
C GLU A 22 2.29 4.77 13.44
N PRO A 23 1.09 5.11 12.90
CA PRO A 23 0.54 6.45 13.05
C PRO A 23 -0.02 6.76 14.43
N HIS A 24 -0.46 5.73 15.18
CA HIS A 24 -1.11 5.85 16.48
C HIS A 24 -0.49 4.90 17.52
N PRO A 25 0.82 4.99 17.79
CA PRO A 25 1.46 4.09 18.72
C PRO A 25 0.84 4.20 20.12
N HIS A 26 0.52 3.06 20.73
CA HIS A 26 -0.10 2.94 22.07
C HIS A 26 -1.50 3.58 22.21
N GLU A 27 -2.15 4.00 21.14
CA GLU A 27 -3.47 4.60 21.20
C GLU A 27 -4.58 3.60 20.87
N ARG A 28 -5.69 3.64 21.60
CA ARG A 28 -6.90 2.84 21.37
C ARG A 28 -6.59 1.38 21.01
N GLY A 29 -7.01 0.95 19.82
CA GLY A 29 -6.73 -0.35 19.27
C GLY A 29 -5.26 -0.68 19.03
N PHE A 30 -4.37 0.31 19.11
CA PHE A 30 -2.93 0.19 18.93
C PHE A 30 -2.14 0.12 20.24
N ARG A 31 -2.79 -0.17 21.37
CA ARG A 31 -2.15 -0.16 22.69
C ARG A 31 -0.96 -1.13 22.82
N SER A 32 -1.00 -2.22 22.09
CA SER A 32 0.07 -3.22 22.07
C SER A 32 1.22 -2.87 21.12
N TYR A 33 1.08 -1.80 20.34
CA TYR A 33 2.02 -1.41 19.29
C TYR A 33 2.59 -0.03 19.58
N GLY A 34 3.86 0.01 20.00
CA GLY A 34 4.63 1.23 20.07
C GLY A 34 5.24 1.62 18.73
N GLN A 35 5.92 2.77 18.68
CA GLN A 35 6.71 3.13 17.52
C GLN A 35 7.91 2.19 17.38
N HIS A 36 8.28 1.88 16.14
CA HIS A 36 9.40 0.99 15.86
C HIS A 36 10.73 1.64 16.27
N GLU A 37 11.55 0.89 16.97
CA GLU A 37 12.88 1.33 17.39
C GLU A 37 13.99 0.75 16.51
N THR A 38 13.75 -0.42 15.91
CA THR A 38 14.70 -1.08 15.00
C THR A 38 13.98 -1.56 13.74
N TYR A 39 14.75 -1.80 12.68
CA TYR A 39 14.19 -2.37 11.44
C TYR A 39 13.62 -3.79 11.68
N GLU A 40 14.28 -4.60 12.46
CA GLU A 40 13.82 -5.95 12.82
C GLU A 40 12.48 -5.89 13.55
N HIS A 41 12.32 -4.94 14.46
CA HIS A 41 11.06 -4.71 15.18
C HIS A 41 9.94 -4.31 14.21
N LYS A 42 10.23 -3.38 13.31
CA LYS A 42 9.32 -2.96 12.25
C LYS A 42 8.92 -4.11 11.34
N LEU A 43 9.88 -4.93 10.94
CA LEU A 43 9.64 -6.10 10.10
C LEU A 43 8.74 -7.13 10.80
N ALA A 44 8.93 -7.33 12.11
CA ALA A 44 8.07 -8.22 12.91
C ALA A 44 6.62 -7.71 12.93
N TYR A 45 6.39 -6.42 13.10
CA TYR A 45 5.06 -5.81 13.05
C TYR A 45 4.42 -5.95 11.67
N ALA A 46 5.20 -5.76 10.60
CA ALA A 46 4.71 -5.94 9.24
C ALA A 46 4.24 -7.38 8.99
N ARG A 47 5.00 -8.38 9.47
CA ARG A 47 4.60 -9.79 9.39
C ARG A 47 3.33 -10.06 10.16
N GLU A 48 3.21 -9.50 11.36
CA GLU A 48 1.99 -9.62 12.16
C GLU A 48 0.78 -9.03 11.44
N LEU A 49 0.92 -7.88 10.80
CA LEU A 49 -0.12 -7.26 9.99
C LEU A 49 -0.57 -8.19 8.85
N VAL A 50 0.39 -8.77 8.12
CA VAL A 50 0.08 -9.70 7.03
C VAL A 50 -0.71 -10.90 7.55
N ASP A 51 -0.31 -11.47 8.68
CA ASP A 51 -0.97 -12.63 9.29
C ASP A 51 -2.37 -12.28 9.78
N LEU A 52 -2.52 -11.19 10.52
CA LEU A 52 -3.80 -10.75 11.08
C LEU A 52 -4.83 -10.40 10.00
N LYS A 53 -4.39 -9.77 8.93
CA LYS A 53 -5.28 -9.30 7.85
C LYS A 53 -5.42 -10.32 6.72
N GLY A 54 -4.62 -11.37 6.69
CA GLY A 54 -4.59 -12.32 5.59
C GLY A 54 -4.25 -11.66 4.26
N LEU A 55 -3.32 -10.72 4.24
CA LEU A 55 -2.98 -9.95 3.05
C LEU A 55 -2.36 -10.82 1.98
N LYS A 56 -2.86 -10.70 0.75
CA LYS A 56 -2.31 -11.33 -0.46
C LYS A 56 -1.46 -10.36 -1.29
N ILE A 57 -1.68 -9.06 -1.11
CA ILE A 57 -0.84 -8.02 -1.72
C ILE A 57 0.55 -8.10 -1.09
N PRO A 58 1.62 -8.17 -1.89
CA PRO A 58 2.98 -8.11 -1.35
C PRO A 58 3.18 -6.86 -0.51
N VAL A 59 3.80 -7.03 0.66
CA VAL A 59 4.09 -5.94 1.58
C VAL A 59 5.59 -5.70 1.60
N VAL A 60 6.01 -4.50 1.26
CA VAL A 60 7.38 -4.03 1.44
C VAL A 60 7.47 -3.18 2.70
N VAL A 61 8.60 -3.20 3.34
CA VAL A 61 8.82 -2.49 4.61
C VAL A 61 9.81 -1.35 4.38
N ASP A 62 9.35 -0.12 4.64
CA ASP A 62 10.24 1.04 4.55
C ASP A 62 11.33 0.98 5.63
N GLY A 63 12.47 1.60 5.35
CA GLY A 63 13.57 1.67 6.30
C GLY A 63 13.17 2.32 7.63
N ILE A 64 13.93 2.07 8.68
CA ILE A 64 13.65 2.69 9.98
C ILE A 64 13.80 4.22 9.94
N ASP A 65 14.57 4.74 8.98
CA ASP A 65 14.71 6.17 8.69
C ASP A 65 13.49 6.77 7.98
N GLN A 66 12.53 5.94 7.57
CA GLN A 66 11.30 6.34 6.87
C GLN A 66 11.56 7.08 5.54
N LYS A 67 12.65 6.80 4.88
CA LYS A 67 13.09 7.51 3.67
C LYS A 67 12.00 7.56 2.60
N HIS A 68 11.44 6.40 2.23
CA HIS A 68 10.41 6.33 1.18
C HIS A 68 9.10 6.97 1.63
N HIS A 69 8.71 6.78 2.89
CA HIS A 69 7.50 7.39 3.43
C HIS A 69 7.57 8.92 3.38
N VAL A 70 8.70 9.50 3.76
CA VAL A 70 8.92 10.95 3.69
C VAL A 70 8.89 11.44 2.23
N GLU A 71 9.57 10.75 1.33
CA GLU A 71 9.58 11.09 -0.10
C GLU A 71 8.20 10.99 -0.75
N LEU A 72 7.37 10.04 -0.33
CA LEU A 72 6.04 9.83 -0.85
C LEU A 72 4.98 10.74 -0.22
N GLY A 73 5.30 11.52 0.81
CA GLY A 73 4.39 12.52 1.37
C GLY A 73 4.09 12.40 2.85
N ASN A 74 4.62 11.37 3.53
CA ASN A 74 4.58 11.23 4.98
C ASN A 74 3.18 11.12 5.62
N LEU A 75 2.20 10.57 4.91
CA LEU A 75 0.85 10.34 5.40
C LEU A 75 0.51 8.84 5.46
N PRO A 76 -0.40 8.42 6.36
CA PRO A 76 -0.58 6.99 6.65
C PRO A 76 -1.37 6.20 5.60
N ASN A 77 -2.13 6.86 4.73
CA ASN A 77 -3.00 6.16 3.78
C ASN A 77 -2.88 6.71 2.36
N MET A 78 -1.67 7.01 1.96
CA MET A 78 -1.39 7.49 0.60
C MET A 78 -1.51 6.38 -0.43
N GLY A 79 -1.89 6.75 -1.65
CA GLY A 79 -1.97 5.82 -2.76
C GLY A 79 -1.41 6.40 -4.04
N TYR A 80 -0.78 5.54 -4.82
CA TYR A 80 -0.17 5.88 -6.10
C TYR A 80 -0.54 4.84 -7.14
N VAL A 81 -0.74 5.29 -8.38
CA VAL A 81 -0.79 4.43 -9.56
C VAL A 81 0.28 4.93 -10.52
N VAL A 82 1.15 4.02 -10.93
CA VAL A 82 2.24 4.32 -11.85
C VAL A 82 2.05 3.44 -13.09
N ASP A 83 2.11 4.02 -14.28
CA ASP A 83 2.04 3.25 -15.51
C ASP A 83 3.37 2.59 -15.86
N LYS A 84 3.36 1.78 -16.92
CA LYS A 84 4.56 1.03 -17.32
C LYS A 84 5.72 1.90 -17.82
N GLU A 85 5.46 3.15 -18.17
CA GLU A 85 6.51 4.12 -18.51
C GLU A 85 7.10 4.78 -17.27
N GLY A 86 6.59 4.48 -16.08
CA GLY A 86 7.03 5.12 -14.83
C GLY A 86 6.33 6.44 -14.55
N ILE A 87 5.25 6.75 -15.26
CA ILE A 87 4.50 7.99 -15.06
C ILE A 87 3.46 7.79 -13.97
N VAL A 88 3.46 8.68 -12.98
CA VAL A 88 2.44 8.68 -11.92
C VAL A 88 1.12 9.17 -12.48
N ARG A 89 0.13 8.30 -12.52
CA ARG A 89 -1.21 8.58 -13.04
C ARG A 89 -2.22 8.90 -11.93
N TYR A 90 -1.89 8.59 -10.69
CA TYR A 90 -2.69 8.88 -9.50
C TYR A 90 -1.75 9.08 -8.32
N ALA A 91 -2.02 10.11 -7.54
CA ALA A 91 -1.34 10.35 -6.26
C ALA A 91 -2.33 11.06 -5.34
N LYS A 92 -2.66 10.45 -4.22
CA LYS A 92 -3.57 11.02 -3.23
C LYS A 92 -3.09 10.80 -1.81
N ASN A 93 -3.35 11.79 -0.98
CA ASN A 93 -3.06 11.74 0.46
C ASN A 93 -3.93 10.72 1.20
N TRP A 94 -5.12 10.46 0.66
CA TRP A 94 -6.03 9.43 1.15
C TRP A 94 -6.53 8.61 -0.02
N LEU A 95 -6.08 7.38 -0.08
CA LEU A 95 -6.41 6.45 -1.16
C LEU A 95 -7.89 6.10 -1.15
N LEU A 96 -8.54 6.21 -2.30
CA LEU A 96 -9.92 5.79 -2.51
C LEU A 96 -9.98 4.66 -3.54
N ALA A 97 -10.45 3.50 -3.11
CA ALA A 97 -10.47 2.30 -3.94
C ALA A 97 -11.27 2.46 -5.23
N ASP A 98 -12.40 3.17 -5.17
CA ASP A 98 -13.26 3.39 -6.34
C ASP A 98 -12.57 4.23 -7.41
N GLU A 99 -11.81 5.25 -7.02
CA GLU A 99 -11.06 6.08 -7.95
C GLU A 99 -9.93 5.28 -8.64
N ILE A 100 -9.27 4.41 -7.88
CA ILE A 100 -8.24 3.53 -8.41
C ILE A 100 -8.84 2.52 -9.37
N ASP A 101 -9.98 1.92 -9.03
CA ASP A 101 -10.68 0.97 -9.90
C ASP A 101 -11.04 1.63 -11.24
N GLU A 102 -11.62 2.81 -11.20
CA GLU A 102 -11.99 3.56 -12.41
C GLU A 102 -10.76 3.86 -13.28
N LEU A 103 -9.67 4.30 -12.67
CA LEU A 103 -8.42 4.58 -13.40
C LEU A 103 -7.80 3.31 -13.99
N LEU A 104 -7.73 2.23 -13.23
CA LEU A 104 -7.19 0.95 -13.71
C LEU A 104 -8.01 0.42 -14.88
N ALA A 105 -9.34 0.49 -14.80
CA ALA A 105 -10.21 0.08 -15.89
C ALA A 105 -9.90 0.83 -17.19
N ARG A 106 -9.64 2.14 -17.10
CA ARG A 106 -9.23 2.94 -18.26
C ARG A 106 -7.85 2.52 -18.78
N LEU A 107 -6.87 2.45 -17.90
CA LEU A 107 -5.49 2.14 -18.28
C LEU A 107 -5.33 0.78 -18.96
N VAL A 108 -6.10 -0.23 -18.52
CA VAL A 108 -6.02 -1.57 -19.09
C VAL A 108 -6.89 -1.78 -20.33
N THR A 109 -7.81 -0.87 -20.66
CA THR A 109 -8.73 -1.02 -21.79
C THR A 109 -8.55 0.01 -22.89
N GLU A 110 -8.21 1.26 -22.56
CA GLU A 110 -8.18 2.36 -23.54
C GLU A 110 -6.85 2.46 -24.29
N ASP A 111 -5.72 2.26 -23.60
CA ASP A 111 -4.41 2.42 -24.22
C ASP A 111 -3.98 1.19 -25.03
N ASP A 112 -4.02 0.04 -24.41
CA ASP A 112 -3.69 -1.26 -25.02
C ASP A 112 -4.06 -2.33 -23.99
N PRO A 113 -5.01 -3.24 -24.29
CA PRO A 113 -5.43 -4.27 -23.34
C PRO A 113 -4.31 -5.24 -22.96
N THR A 114 -3.20 -5.28 -23.70
CA THR A 114 -2.02 -6.11 -23.39
C THR A 114 -0.95 -5.33 -22.64
N ARG A 115 -1.13 -4.01 -22.46
CA ARG A 115 -0.15 -3.14 -21.82
C ARG A 115 -0.19 -3.28 -20.30
N PRO A 116 0.93 -3.66 -19.65
CA PRO A 116 0.95 -3.78 -18.20
C PRO A 116 0.84 -2.41 -17.53
N VAL A 117 0.10 -2.37 -16.43
CA VAL A 117 0.02 -1.22 -15.53
C VAL A 117 0.80 -1.57 -14.27
N SER A 118 1.84 -0.81 -13.99
CA SER A 118 2.66 -1.07 -12.81
C SER A 118 2.07 -0.46 -11.53
N ALA A 119 2.40 -1.10 -10.49
CA ALA A 119 2.16 -0.94 -9.07
C ALA A 119 1.25 0.18 -8.57
N THR A 120 0.19 -0.20 -7.90
CA THR A 120 -0.46 0.65 -6.91
C THR A 120 0.28 0.50 -5.58
N ILE A 121 0.78 1.60 -5.05
CA ILE A 121 1.43 1.61 -3.73
C ILE A 121 0.43 2.18 -2.74
N ALA A 122 0.09 1.39 -1.73
CA ALA A 122 -0.73 1.83 -0.61
C ALA A 122 0.07 1.70 0.68
N THR A 123 -0.11 2.63 1.58
CA THR A 123 0.49 2.55 2.91
C THR A 123 -0.49 1.88 3.87
N HIS A 124 0.04 1.08 4.77
CA HIS A 124 -0.73 0.39 5.79
C HIS A 124 -0.15 0.60 7.17
N HIS A 125 -0.99 0.51 8.16
CA HIS A 125 -0.61 0.42 9.56
C HIS A 125 -1.31 -0.78 10.20
N ILE A 126 -0.81 -1.22 11.33
CA ILE A 126 -1.46 -2.28 12.09
C ILE A 126 -2.70 -1.69 12.76
N ASP A 127 -3.84 -2.31 12.48
CA ASP A 127 -5.11 -2.00 13.13
C ASP A 127 -5.54 -3.19 13.98
N SER A 128 -5.56 -3.01 15.28
CA SER A 128 -5.95 -4.05 16.23
C SER A 128 -7.44 -4.09 16.54
N SER A 129 -8.24 -3.31 15.85
CA SER A 129 -9.70 -3.31 15.98
C SER A 129 -10.39 -4.49 15.30
N ILE A 130 -9.62 -5.42 14.79
CA ILE A 130 -10.11 -6.61 14.07
C ILE A 130 -10.38 -7.72 15.07
#